data_eb40cb4219c09bb09c43681868f264b6
#
_entry.id   eb40cb4219c09bb09c43681868f264b6
#
_cell.length_a   1.000
_cell.length_b   1.000
_cell.length_c   1.000
_cell.angle_alpha   90.00
_cell.angle_beta   90.00
_cell.angle_gamma   90.00
#
_symmetry.space_group_name_H-M   'P 1'
#
loop_
_entity.id
_entity.type
_entity.pdbx_description
1 polymer ?
#
loop_
_entity_poly.entity_id
_entity_poly.type
_entity_poly.pdbx_seq_one_letter_code
_entity_poly.pdbx_strand_id
1 'polypeptide(L)'
;MRLARLSAEKRHSASMEYVKFDDTVVSDIERSLESWRHVSPPAADQDDEGAMHQDMDSMHCAEAWRGGLLLYVYRVFHWEPGSRTPVRLARVARVTVDHVFACRDDSSLVAKQALLPLFFAGCELRDESTRRKILRLCSVWDEVTRYHMFSSTVPLLKEVWEEQEQSGFDHVWWGQVVDRLHANKESHSHTLKMRLCFG
;
A
#
# COMPACT_ATOMS: atom_id res chain seq x y z
N MET A 1 -6.84 8.34 -8.18
CA MET A 1 -7.66 9.55 -7.95
C MET A 1 -9.06 9.27 -7.39
N ARG A 2 -9.85 8.30 -7.91
CA ARG A 2 -11.23 8.05 -7.44
C ARG A 2 -11.32 7.64 -5.97
N LEU A 3 -10.49 6.69 -5.51
CA LEU A 3 -10.50 6.23 -4.10
C LEU A 3 -10.10 7.33 -3.10
N ALA A 4 -9.12 8.17 -3.44
CA ALA A 4 -8.71 9.29 -2.58
C ALA A 4 -9.84 10.32 -2.41
N ARG A 5 -10.57 10.61 -3.47
CA ARG A 5 -11.77 11.48 -3.41
C ARG A 5 -12.85 10.86 -2.53
N LEU A 6 -13.19 9.59 -2.72
CA LEU A 6 -14.16 8.88 -1.89
C LEU A 6 -13.76 8.84 -0.42
N SER A 7 -12.46 8.67 -0.12
CA SER A 7 -11.94 8.74 1.24
C SER A 7 -12.16 10.12 1.87
N ALA A 8 -11.94 11.19 1.10
CA ALA A 8 -12.21 12.55 1.56
C ALA A 8 -13.71 12.78 1.78
N GLU A 9 -14.56 12.29 0.88
CA GLU A 9 -16.02 12.37 1.00
C GLU A 9 -16.54 11.61 2.24
N LYS A 10 -16.00 10.40 2.52
CA LYS A 10 -16.34 9.65 3.73
C LYS A 10 -15.96 10.41 5.00
N ARG A 11 -14.75 10.99 5.05
CA ARG A 11 -14.31 11.79 6.21
C ARG A 11 -15.19 13.04 6.40
N HIS A 12 -15.55 13.69 5.32
CA HIS A 12 -16.45 14.84 5.37
C HIS A 12 -17.85 14.47 5.85
N SER A 13 -18.45 13.39 5.34
CA SER A 13 -19.75 12.90 5.80
C SER A 13 -19.73 12.49 7.28
N ALA A 14 -18.66 11.90 7.77
CA ALA A 14 -18.50 11.55 9.18
C ALA A 14 -18.47 12.78 10.11
N SER A 15 -18.09 13.96 9.60
CA SER A 15 -18.13 15.22 10.32
C SER A 15 -19.48 15.94 10.26
N MET A 16 -20.43 15.45 9.45
CA MET A 16 -21.77 16.03 9.25
C MET A 16 -22.86 15.05 9.69
N GLU A 17 -23.64 15.44 10.69
CA GLU A 17 -24.66 14.60 11.35
C GLU A 17 -25.78 14.09 10.40
N TYR A 18 -25.95 14.70 9.23
CA TYR A 18 -27.06 14.42 8.31
C TYR A 18 -26.64 13.86 6.93
N VAL A 19 -25.34 13.70 6.68
CA VAL A 19 -24.86 13.22 5.37
C VAL A 19 -24.38 11.77 5.49
N LYS A 20 -25.16 10.83 4.96
CA LYS A 20 -24.77 9.43 4.90
C LYS A 20 -23.85 9.20 3.69
N PHE A 21 -22.69 8.63 3.92
CA PHE A 21 -21.79 8.21 2.84
C PHE A 21 -22.41 7.08 2.04
N ASP A 22 -22.37 7.19 0.70
CA ASP A 22 -22.83 6.13 -0.21
C ASP A 22 -21.65 5.17 -0.50
N ASP A 23 -21.74 3.94 0.01
CA ASP A 23 -20.72 2.90 -0.13
C ASP A 23 -20.90 2.02 -1.38
N THR A 24 -21.95 2.23 -2.19
CA THR A 24 -22.19 1.43 -3.40
C THR A 24 -21.04 1.51 -4.38
N VAL A 25 -20.48 2.71 -4.57
CA VAL A 25 -19.32 2.94 -5.45
C VAL A 25 -18.09 2.21 -4.93
N VAL A 26 -17.88 2.15 -3.61
CA VAL A 26 -16.77 1.42 -2.98
C VAL A 26 -16.92 -0.07 -3.24
N SER A 27 -18.12 -0.61 -3.04
CA SER A 27 -18.44 -2.02 -3.30
C SER A 27 -18.22 -2.40 -4.77
N ASP A 28 -18.56 -1.52 -5.71
CA ASP A 28 -18.30 -1.74 -7.14
C ASP A 28 -16.82 -1.74 -7.48
N ILE A 29 -16.03 -0.85 -6.85
CA ILE A 29 -14.58 -0.83 -7.00
C ILE A 29 -13.96 -2.12 -6.42
N GLU A 30 -14.38 -2.55 -5.23
CA GLU A 30 -13.90 -3.78 -4.60
C GLU A 30 -14.18 -4.99 -5.50
N ARG A 31 -15.40 -5.14 -5.99
CA ARG A 31 -15.77 -6.22 -6.92
C ARG A 31 -14.96 -6.18 -8.22
N SER A 32 -14.70 -4.99 -8.75
CA SER A 32 -13.88 -4.82 -9.94
C SER A 32 -12.44 -5.24 -9.68
N LEU A 33 -11.86 -4.90 -8.52
CA LEU A 33 -10.52 -5.33 -8.12
C LEU A 33 -10.45 -6.84 -7.89
N GLU A 34 -11.47 -7.45 -7.29
CA GLU A 34 -11.53 -8.90 -7.06
C GLU A 34 -11.63 -9.70 -8.36
N SER A 35 -12.37 -9.19 -9.33
CA SER A 35 -12.56 -9.84 -10.64
C SER A 35 -11.45 -9.54 -11.65
N TRP A 36 -10.67 -8.48 -11.42
CA TRP A 36 -9.60 -8.07 -12.33
C TRP A 36 -8.52 -9.14 -12.47
N ARG A 37 -8.01 -9.30 -13.68
CA ARG A 37 -6.86 -10.17 -14.01
C ARG A 37 -5.95 -9.44 -14.97
N HIS A 38 -4.66 -9.61 -14.76
CA HIS A 38 -3.68 -9.13 -15.73
C HIS A 38 -3.87 -9.84 -17.07
N VAL A 39 -3.76 -9.08 -18.15
CA VAL A 39 -3.77 -9.60 -19.51
C VAL A 39 -2.45 -9.22 -20.14
N SER A 40 -1.60 -10.21 -20.37
CA SER A 40 -0.34 -10.00 -21.09
C SER A 40 -0.62 -9.57 -22.52
N PRO A 41 0.12 -8.59 -23.05
CA PRO A 41 0.05 -8.26 -24.47
C PRO A 41 0.43 -9.49 -25.32
N PRO A 42 -0.11 -9.64 -26.53
CA PRO A 42 0.30 -10.72 -27.41
C PRO A 42 1.79 -10.60 -27.67
N ALA A 43 2.52 -11.70 -27.47
CA ALA A 43 3.97 -11.74 -27.66
C ALA A 43 4.29 -11.38 -29.11
N ALA A 44 4.97 -10.26 -29.31
CA ALA A 44 5.39 -9.82 -30.65
C ALA A 44 6.57 -10.65 -31.19
N ASP A 45 7.39 -11.19 -30.30
CA ASP A 45 8.49 -12.10 -30.59
C ASP A 45 8.69 -13.04 -29.41
N GLN A 46 8.58 -14.36 -29.61
CA GLN A 46 8.74 -15.36 -28.55
C GLN A 46 10.20 -15.57 -28.13
N ASP A 47 11.16 -15.01 -28.87
CA ASP A 47 12.59 -15.20 -28.64
C ASP A 47 13.26 -14.05 -27.85
N ASP A 48 12.51 -12.99 -27.48
CA ASP A 48 13.05 -11.89 -26.65
C ASP A 48 12.85 -12.17 -25.15
N GLU A 49 13.87 -12.76 -24.54
CA GLU A 49 13.93 -13.02 -23.10
C GLU A 49 13.75 -11.74 -22.25
N GLY A 50 14.23 -10.60 -22.76
CA GLY A 50 14.09 -9.30 -22.11
C GLY A 50 12.63 -8.85 -22.06
N ALA A 51 11.90 -8.98 -23.16
CA ALA A 51 10.48 -8.66 -23.24
C ALA A 51 9.64 -9.57 -22.35
N MET A 52 9.96 -10.87 -22.29
CA MET A 52 9.29 -11.82 -21.39
C MET A 52 9.49 -11.44 -19.91
N HIS A 53 10.70 -11.10 -19.51
CA HIS A 53 10.99 -10.66 -18.13
C HIS A 53 10.27 -9.36 -17.78
N GLN A 54 10.18 -8.42 -18.71
CA GLN A 54 9.45 -7.16 -18.50
C GLN A 54 7.94 -7.39 -18.35
N ASP A 55 7.36 -8.31 -19.10
CA ASP A 55 5.94 -8.67 -18.97
C ASP A 55 5.67 -9.33 -17.61
N MET A 56 6.55 -10.22 -17.15
CA MET A 56 6.45 -10.83 -15.82
C MET A 56 6.52 -9.78 -14.71
N ASP A 57 7.47 -8.84 -14.76
CA ASP A 57 7.57 -7.74 -13.80
C ASP A 57 6.31 -6.87 -13.81
N SER A 58 5.77 -6.58 -15.01
CA SER A 58 4.54 -5.81 -15.17
C SER A 58 3.33 -6.52 -14.56
N MET A 59 3.22 -7.83 -14.77
CA MET A 59 2.18 -8.67 -14.19
C MET A 59 2.27 -8.67 -12.65
N HIS A 60 3.46 -8.90 -12.10
CA HIS A 60 3.68 -8.89 -10.65
C HIS A 60 3.38 -7.52 -10.03
N CYS A 61 3.82 -6.44 -10.68
CA CYS A 61 3.54 -5.08 -10.22
C CYS A 61 2.03 -4.78 -10.24
N ALA A 62 1.32 -5.18 -11.29
CA ALA A 62 -0.12 -4.98 -11.41
C ALA A 62 -0.91 -5.78 -10.36
N GLU A 63 -0.54 -7.04 -10.08
CA GLU A 63 -1.14 -7.83 -9.00
C GLU A 63 -0.82 -7.25 -7.62
N ALA A 64 0.39 -6.74 -7.40
CA ALA A 64 0.73 -6.03 -6.18
C ALA A 64 -0.15 -4.79 -5.97
N TRP A 65 -0.39 -4.00 -7.02
CA TRP A 65 -1.30 -2.86 -6.98
C TRP A 65 -2.74 -3.27 -6.68
N ARG A 66 -3.23 -4.33 -7.31
CA ARG A 66 -4.56 -4.88 -7.03
C ARG A 66 -4.71 -5.25 -5.55
N GLY A 67 -3.75 -5.99 -5.01
CA GLY A 67 -3.74 -6.37 -3.60
C GLY A 67 -3.64 -5.16 -2.67
N GLY A 68 -2.74 -4.22 -2.94
CA GLY A 68 -2.57 -2.99 -2.18
C GLY A 68 -3.85 -2.13 -2.15
N LEU A 69 -4.54 -2.01 -3.29
CA LEU A 69 -5.82 -1.29 -3.37
C LEU A 69 -6.94 -1.98 -2.59
N LEU A 70 -7.01 -3.32 -2.58
CA LEU A 70 -7.96 -4.06 -1.73
C LEU A 70 -7.70 -3.82 -0.24
N LEU A 71 -6.43 -3.81 0.18
CA LEU A 71 -6.06 -3.49 1.57
C LEU A 71 -6.42 -2.04 1.92
N TYR A 72 -6.16 -1.10 1.01
CA TYR A 72 -6.55 0.30 1.18
C TYR A 72 -8.08 0.44 1.32
N VAL A 73 -8.86 -0.16 0.42
CA VAL A 73 -10.33 -0.12 0.47
C VAL A 73 -10.83 -0.63 1.81
N TYR A 74 -10.34 -1.76 2.26
CA TYR A 74 -10.74 -2.29 3.55
C TYR A 74 -10.44 -1.33 4.70
N ARG A 75 -9.20 -0.87 4.82
CA ARG A 75 -8.79 -0.03 5.95
C ARG A 75 -9.47 1.34 5.97
N VAL A 76 -9.75 1.91 4.81
CA VAL A 76 -10.38 3.25 4.72
C VAL A 76 -11.90 3.18 4.81
N PHE A 77 -12.52 2.12 4.27
CA PHE A 77 -13.99 2.11 4.12
C PHE A 77 -14.70 1.09 5.01
N HIS A 78 -14.06 -0.01 5.39
CA HIS A 78 -14.71 -1.09 6.13
C HIS A 78 -14.15 -1.31 7.54
N TRP A 79 -12.93 -0.82 7.83
CA TRP A 79 -12.34 -1.01 9.14
C TRP A 79 -12.94 -0.08 10.19
N GLU A 80 -13.13 -0.63 11.39
CA GLU A 80 -13.51 0.09 12.60
C GLU A 80 -12.54 -0.23 13.73
N PRO A 81 -12.19 0.75 14.61
CA PRO A 81 -11.28 0.52 15.73
C PRO A 81 -11.75 -0.64 16.61
N GLY A 82 -10.85 -1.57 16.89
CA GLY A 82 -11.13 -2.76 17.72
C GLY A 82 -11.89 -3.87 17.00
N SER A 83 -12.33 -3.68 15.75
CA SER A 83 -12.89 -4.76 14.96
C SER A 83 -11.78 -5.75 14.56
N ARG A 84 -12.07 -7.05 14.69
CA ARG A 84 -11.12 -8.10 14.32
C ARG A 84 -10.82 -8.05 12.82
N THR A 85 -9.55 -7.90 12.48
CA THR A 85 -9.10 -7.92 11.08
C THR A 85 -9.40 -9.28 10.44
N PRO A 86 -10.14 -9.33 9.33
CA PRO A 86 -10.44 -10.57 8.64
C PRO A 86 -9.17 -11.30 8.17
N VAL A 87 -9.13 -12.62 8.37
CA VAL A 87 -7.99 -13.47 7.97
C VAL A 87 -7.66 -13.34 6.48
N ARG A 88 -8.66 -13.06 5.63
CA ARG A 88 -8.45 -12.84 4.19
C ARG A 88 -7.48 -11.70 3.91
N LEU A 89 -7.44 -10.65 4.76
CA LEU A 89 -6.55 -9.51 4.55
C LEU A 89 -5.09 -9.85 4.81
N ALA A 90 -4.81 -10.65 5.84
CA ALA A 90 -3.45 -11.16 6.06
C ALA A 90 -2.96 -11.96 4.85
N ARG A 91 -3.86 -12.73 4.22
CA ARG A 91 -3.53 -13.45 2.97
C ARG A 91 -3.31 -12.50 1.80
N VAL A 92 -4.17 -11.49 1.62
CA VAL A 92 -3.98 -10.47 0.56
C VAL A 92 -2.66 -9.75 0.76
N ALA A 93 -2.34 -9.32 1.99
CA ALA A 93 -1.07 -8.67 2.30
C ALA A 93 0.14 -9.55 1.97
N ARG A 94 0.10 -10.83 2.35
CA ARG A 94 1.16 -11.78 2.03
C ARG A 94 1.36 -11.93 0.52
N VAL A 95 0.28 -12.20 -0.22
CA VAL A 95 0.33 -12.36 -1.68
C VAL A 95 0.82 -11.07 -2.35
N THR A 96 0.41 -9.90 -1.86
CA THR A 96 0.89 -8.60 -2.38
C THR A 96 2.40 -8.47 -2.22
N VAL A 97 2.94 -8.78 -1.04
CA VAL A 97 4.39 -8.73 -0.80
C VAL A 97 5.14 -9.79 -1.61
N ASP A 98 4.58 -10.99 -1.76
CA ASP A 98 5.18 -12.03 -2.59
C ASP A 98 5.29 -11.61 -4.07
N HIS A 99 4.28 -10.91 -4.60
CA HIS A 99 4.36 -10.30 -5.93
C HIS A 99 5.44 -9.22 -6.01
N VAL A 100 5.56 -8.37 -4.99
CA VAL A 100 6.62 -7.35 -4.96
C VAL A 100 8.01 -8.00 -4.92
N PHE A 101 8.19 -9.07 -4.14
CA PHE A 101 9.46 -9.81 -4.08
C PHE A 101 9.79 -10.61 -5.35
N ALA A 102 8.79 -10.90 -6.16
CA ALA A 102 8.98 -11.59 -7.44
C ALA A 102 9.44 -10.65 -8.57
N CYS A 103 9.33 -9.33 -8.38
CA CYS A 103 9.89 -8.37 -9.33
C CYS A 103 11.42 -8.34 -9.25
N ARG A 104 12.09 -8.09 -10.36
CA ARG A 104 13.56 -8.02 -10.41
C ARG A 104 14.09 -6.80 -9.66
N ASP A 105 15.15 -6.98 -8.92
CA ASP A 105 15.78 -5.94 -8.11
C ASP A 105 16.37 -4.78 -8.92
N ASP A 106 16.73 -5.00 -10.19
CA ASP A 106 17.34 -4.02 -11.10
C ASP A 106 16.32 -3.17 -11.86
N SER A 107 15.02 -3.50 -11.77
CA SER A 107 13.95 -2.76 -12.45
C SER A 107 13.59 -1.47 -11.70
N SER A 108 14.26 -0.37 -12.03
CA SER A 108 13.97 0.94 -11.43
C SER A 108 12.52 1.42 -11.64
N LEU A 109 11.86 0.99 -12.71
CA LEU A 109 10.46 1.36 -12.99
C LEU A 109 9.51 0.64 -12.04
N VAL A 110 9.69 -0.67 -11.85
CA VAL A 110 8.87 -1.48 -10.96
C VAL A 110 9.09 -1.06 -9.52
N ALA A 111 10.35 -0.82 -9.11
CA ALA A 111 10.66 -0.33 -7.78
C ALA A 111 9.86 0.93 -7.43
N LYS A 112 9.82 1.93 -8.32
CA LYS A 112 9.05 3.16 -8.11
C LYS A 112 7.54 2.92 -7.96
N GLN A 113 6.98 1.98 -8.72
CA GLN A 113 5.56 1.67 -8.70
C GLN A 113 5.15 0.81 -7.51
N ALA A 114 6.03 -0.06 -7.02
CA ALA A 114 5.72 -1.02 -5.96
C ALA A 114 5.69 -0.42 -4.54
N LEU A 115 6.12 0.83 -4.34
CA LEU A 115 6.24 1.46 -3.02
C LEU A 115 4.92 1.45 -2.24
N LEU A 116 3.83 1.90 -2.85
CA LEU A 116 2.53 1.98 -2.18
C LEU A 116 1.92 0.61 -1.86
N PRO A 117 1.87 -0.34 -2.82
CA PRO A 117 1.47 -1.71 -2.50
C PRO A 117 2.29 -2.34 -1.38
N LEU A 118 3.62 -2.14 -1.38
CA LEU A 118 4.52 -2.64 -0.34
C LEU A 118 4.20 -2.02 1.02
N PHE A 119 3.94 -0.71 1.07
CA PHE A 119 3.56 -0.01 2.30
C PHE A 119 2.25 -0.54 2.86
N PHE A 120 1.17 -0.59 2.06
CA PHE A 120 -0.12 -1.08 2.53
C PHE A 120 -0.05 -2.53 3.01
N ALA A 121 0.63 -3.38 2.26
CA ALA A 121 0.80 -4.78 2.66
C ALA A 121 1.71 -4.94 3.88
N GLY A 122 2.79 -4.17 3.96
CA GLY A 122 3.70 -4.15 5.10
C GLY A 122 3.02 -3.79 6.41
N CYS A 123 2.08 -2.85 6.38
CA CYS A 123 1.28 -2.49 7.56
C CYS A 123 0.37 -3.63 8.06
N GLU A 124 0.02 -4.59 7.21
CA GLU A 124 -0.86 -5.72 7.56
C GLU A 124 -0.11 -6.98 7.99
N LEU A 125 1.22 -6.98 7.95
CA LEU A 125 2.04 -8.15 8.25
C LEU A 125 2.55 -8.13 9.70
N ARG A 126 2.36 -9.25 10.40
CA ARG A 126 2.83 -9.47 11.78
C ARG A 126 4.14 -10.24 11.85
N ASP A 127 4.46 -10.97 10.78
CA ASP A 127 5.63 -11.83 10.72
C ASP A 127 6.92 -11.01 10.62
N GLU A 128 7.75 -11.08 11.66
CA GLU A 128 9.00 -10.32 11.75
C GLU A 128 10.00 -10.69 10.64
N SER A 129 10.01 -11.95 10.20
CA SER A 129 10.91 -12.36 9.13
C SER A 129 10.57 -11.66 7.81
N THR A 130 9.28 -11.50 7.52
CA THR A 130 8.81 -10.77 6.33
C THR A 130 9.02 -9.26 6.50
N ARG A 131 8.77 -8.68 7.69
CA ARG A 131 9.09 -7.27 7.98
C ARG A 131 10.57 -6.97 7.71
N ARG A 132 11.49 -7.82 8.15
CA ARG A 132 12.92 -7.68 7.86
C ARG A 132 13.27 -7.77 6.36
N LYS A 133 12.60 -8.67 5.62
CA LYS A 133 12.76 -8.74 4.15
C LYS A 133 12.30 -7.47 3.45
N ILE A 134 11.17 -6.89 3.88
CA ILE A 134 10.67 -5.62 3.37
C ILE A 134 11.70 -4.50 3.59
N LEU A 135 12.23 -4.37 4.81
CA LEU A 135 13.24 -3.35 5.11
C LEU A 135 14.50 -3.51 4.25
N ARG A 136 14.95 -4.74 4.04
CA ARG A 136 16.09 -5.03 3.17
C ARG A 136 15.81 -4.64 1.71
N LEU A 137 14.64 -4.98 1.18
CA LEU A 137 14.23 -4.60 -0.16
C LEU A 137 14.17 -3.08 -0.33
N CYS A 138 13.62 -2.36 0.65
CA CYS A 138 13.60 -0.91 0.65
C CYS A 138 15.01 -0.30 0.58
N SER A 139 15.98 -0.88 1.30
CA SER A 139 17.37 -0.43 1.25
C SER A 139 17.97 -0.63 -0.15
N VAL A 140 17.79 -1.82 -0.74
CA VAL A 140 18.29 -2.12 -2.09
C VAL A 140 17.69 -1.18 -3.13
N TRP A 141 16.38 -0.95 -3.07
CA TRP A 141 15.72 -0.10 -4.06
C TRP A 141 16.00 1.39 -3.88
N ASP A 142 16.30 1.86 -2.67
CA ASP A 142 16.78 3.24 -2.46
C ASP A 142 18.12 3.47 -3.17
N GLU A 143 19.02 2.49 -3.14
CA GLU A 143 20.31 2.56 -3.84
C GLU A 143 20.13 2.61 -5.37
N VAL A 144 19.21 1.77 -5.90
CA VAL A 144 18.93 1.70 -7.35
C VAL A 144 18.20 2.93 -7.86
N THR A 145 17.22 3.44 -7.11
CA THR A 145 16.33 4.51 -7.62
C THR A 145 16.89 5.90 -7.44
N ARG A 146 17.85 6.11 -6.54
CA ARG A 146 18.43 7.42 -6.15
C ARG A 146 17.41 8.47 -5.66
N TYR A 147 16.14 8.09 -5.41
CA TYR A 147 15.08 9.02 -5.00
C TYR A 147 14.79 9.00 -3.50
N HIS A 148 15.44 8.12 -2.74
CA HIS A 148 15.24 7.95 -1.29
C HIS A 148 13.75 7.81 -0.89
N MET A 149 12.92 7.31 -1.81
CA MET A 149 11.48 7.15 -1.58
C MET A 149 11.20 6.09 -0.51
N PHE A 150 11.98 5.02 -0.52
CA PHE A 150 11.84 3.91 0.42
C PHE A 150 12.39 4.27 1.79
N SER A 151 13.49 5.03 1.87
CA SER A 151 14.02 5.52 3.15
C SER A 151 13.06 6.45 3.88
N SER A 152 12.18 7.14 3.17
CA SER A 152 11.12 7.92 3.80
C SER A 152 9.92 7.07 4.28
N THR A 153 9.69 5.92 3.65
CA THR A 153 8.60 5.01 3.99
C THR A 153 8.93 4.06 5.14
N VAL A 154 10.21 3.68 5.26
CA VAL A 154 10.69 2.78 6.33
C VAL A 154 10.38 3.29 7.74
N PRO A 155 10.63 4.57 8.09
CA PRO A 155 10.23 5.10 9.40
C PRO A 155 8.73 4.99 9.68
N LEU A 156 7.88 5.21 8.65
CA LEU A 156 6.43 5.07 8.80
C LEU A 156 6.01 3.63 9.08
N LEU A 157 6.60 2.66 8.37
CA LEU A 157 6.35 1.24 8.62
C LEU A 157 6.74 0.84 10.04
N LYS A 158 7.91 1.27 10.50
CA LYS A 158 8.37 0.98 11.87
C LYS A 158 7.45 1.57 12.91
N GLU A 159 7.02 2.81 12.76
CA GLU A 159 6.09 3.47 13.67
C GLU A 159 4.74 2.73 13.73
N VAL A 160 4.20 2.30 12.57
CA VAL A 160 2.98 1.49 12.51
C VAL A 160 3.16 0.17 13.26
N TRP A 161 4.28 -0.51 13.07
CA TRP A 161 4.57 -1.78 13.73
C TRP A 161 4.75 -1.62 15.25
N GLU A 162 5.46 -0.60 15.70
CA GLU A 162 5.63 -0.29 17.12
C GLU A 162 4.28 -0.01 17.79
N GLU A 163 3.42 0.77 17.16
CA GLU A 163 2.10 1.04 17.69
C GLU A 163 1.20 -0.20 17.71
N GLN A 164 1.31 -1.06 16.70
CA GLN A 164 0.62 -2.36 16.67
C GLN A 164 1.07 -3.29 17.82
N GLU A 165 2.34 -3.25 18.19
CA GLU A 165 2.89 -4.03 19.30
C GLU A 165 2.42 -3.49 20.66
N GLN A 166 2.27 -2.17 20.79
CA GLN A 166 1.84 -1.51 22.02
C GLN A 166 0.33 -1.55 22.23
N SER A 167 -0.44 -1.27 21.20
CA SER A 167 -1.90 -1.07 21.27
C SER A 167 -2.71 -2.27 20.78
N GLY A 168 -2.04 -3.22 20.13
CA GLY A 168 -2.69 -4.35 19.47
C GLY A 168 -3.02 -4.07 18.00
N PHE A 169 -2.81 -5.07 17.16
CA PHE A 169 -2.93 -4.97 15.70
C PHE A 169 -4.31 -4.49 15.21
N ASP A 170 -5.37 -4.94 15.86
CA ASP A 170 -6.74 -4.62 15.45
C ASP A 170 -7.17 -3.18 15.82
N HIS A 171 -6.36 -2.48 16.61
CA HIS A 171 -6.62 -1.10 17.06
C HIS A 171 -5.86 -0.04 16.26
N VAL A 172 -4.92 -0.45 15.40
CA VAL A 172 -4.03 0.49 14.70
C VAL A 172 -4.36 0.54 13.22
N TRP A 173 -4.59 1.76 12.75
CA TRP A 173 -4.69 2.08 11.33
C TRP A 173 -3.54 3.00 10.91
N TRP A 174 -2.78 2.60 9.89
CA TRP A 174 -1.65 3.36 9.38
C TRP A 174 -1.98 4.83 9.04
N GLY A 175 -3.21 5.13 8.60
CA GLY A 175 -3.64 6.50 8.29
C GLY A 175 -3.61 7.41 9.53
N GLN A 176 -4.05 6.92 10.69
CA GLN A 176 -3.96 7.69 11.96
C GLN A 176 -2.52 7.92 12.38
N VAL A 177 -1.65 6.94 12.19
CA VAL A 177 -0.20 7.08 12.46
C VAL A 177 0.41 8.16 11.58
N VAL A 178 0.11 8.14 10.28
CA VAL A 178 0.57 9.15 9.32
C VAL A 178 0.06 10.54 9.68
N ASP A 179 -1.23 10.69 9.99
CA ASP A 179 -1.85 11.97 10.36
C ASP A 179 -1.20 12.54 11.64
N ARG A 180 -0.95 11.71 12.65
CA ARG A 180 -0.27 12.11 13.88
C ARG A 180 1.17 12.56 13.66
N LEU A 181 1.93 11.84 12.83
CA LEU A 181 3.31 12.21 12.49
C LEU A 181 3.37 13.53 11.74
N HIS A 182 2.36 13.82 10.90
CA HIS A 182 2.25 15.11 10.23
C HIS A 182 1.95 16.24 11.21
N ALA A 183 0.99 16.06 12.12
CA ALA A 183 0.64 17.07 13.13
C ALA A 183 1.83 17.42 14.04
N ASN A 184 2.61 16.41 14.45
CA ASN A 184 3.79 16.62 15.29
C ASN A 184 4.93 17.37 14.55
N LYS A 185 5.06 17.18 13.22
CA LYS A 185 6.05 17.90 12.41
C LYS A 185 5.67 19.35 12.16
N GLU A 186 4.40 19.67 12.05
CA GLU A 186 3.93 21.05 11.90
C GLU A 186 4.20 21.90 13.16
N SER A 187 4.27 21.27 14.34
CA SER A 187 4.62 21.93 15.61
C SER A 187 6.11 22.25 15.74
N HIS A 188 7.01 21.63 14.97
CA HIS A 188 8.45 21.68 15.23
C HIS A 188 9.33 22.17 14.08
N SER A 189 8.82 22.42 12.86
CA SER A 189 9.69 22.87 11.79
C SER A 189 8.94 23.45 10.58
N HIS A 190 9.39 24.63 10.12
CA HIS A 190 9.06 25.20 8.82
C HIS A 190 9.70 24.46 7.62
N THR A 191 10.32 23.31 7.82
CA THR A 191 11.14 22.63 6.82
C THR A 191 10.55 21.28 6.43
N LEU A 192 10.18 21.16 5.14
CA LEU A 192 9.81 19.94 4.41
C LEU A 192 8.49 19.28 4.84
N LYS A 193 7.40 19.77 4.28
CA LYS A 193 6.15 19.01 4.18
C LYS A 193 6.41 17.76 3.33
N MET A 194 6.66 16.64 4.00
CA MET A 194 6.62 15.32 3.35
C MET A 194 5.14 15.01 3.10
N ARG A 195 4.61 15.53 2.00
CA ARG A 195 3.36 15.04 1.47
C ARG A 195 3.66 13.67 0.88
N LEU A 196 3.21 12.61 1.55
CA LEU A 196 2.93 11.37 0.85
C LEU A 196 1.83 11.75 -0.16
N CYS A 197 2.24 12.02 -1.39
CA CYS A 197 1.32 12.28 -2.48
C CYS A 197 0.65 10.95 -2.84
N PHE A 198 -0.35 10.59 -2.05
CA PHE A 198 -1.41 9.70 -2.49
C PHE A 198 -2.26 10.57 -3.44
N GLY A 199 -1.79 10.73 -4.69
CA GLY A 199 -2.26 11.63 -5.69
C GLY A 199 -3.74 11.72 -5.92
#